data_88b4616d5e28d0d1b33ff044787495e8
#
_entry.id   88b4616d5e28d0d1b33ff044787495e8
#
_cell.length_a   1.000
_cell.length_b   1.000
_cell.length_c   1.000
_cell.angle_alpha   90.00
_cell.angle_beta   90.00
_cell.angle_gamma   90.00
#
_symmetry.space_group_name_H-M   'P 1'
#
loop_
_entity.id
_entity.type
_entity.pdbx_description
1 polymer ?
#
loop_
_entity_poly.entity_id
_entity_poly.type
_entity_poly.pdbx_seq_one_letter_code
_entity_poly.pdbx_strand_id
1 'polypeptide(L)'
;MKKRNDQIPMTFQQEVNLHEHGSIWGRKRTSEEWRQIAIQRKRTATVGRRKLAFLNQPGMRQLVQDLEEQRVAQPWNEFATSMSSALSVWGQWTPGQLAAVKKMVAKFKKSIEGKTGRWAGLQGYIYE
;
A
#
# COMPACT_ATOMS: atom_id res chain seq x y z
N MET A 1 39.13 -3.14 10.30
CA MET A 1 38.48 -3.33 10.24
C MET A 1 38.41 -3.90 9.93
N LYS A 2 38.48 -3.80 9.70
CA LYS A 2 38.14 -4.09 9.36
C LYS A 2 37.77 -4.24 8.60
N LYS A 3 37.91 -4.17 7.95
CA LYS A 3 37.34 -4.14 7.18
C LYS A 3 36.91 -5.04 6.95
N ARG A 4 36.94 -5.60 7.06
CA ARG A 4 36.30 -6.07 6.91
C ARG A 4 35.56 -6.94 6.10
N ASN A 5 34.80 -7.21 5.76
CA ASN A 5 33.74 -7.54 4.96
C ASN A 5 33.67 -6.85 3.67
N ASP A 6 34.78 -6.31 3.28
CA ASP A 6 34.86 -5.38 2.19
C ASP A 6 34.71 -5.98 0.83
N GLN A 7 34.85 -7.30 0.75
CA GLN A 7 34.72 -7.98 -0.52
C GLN A 7 33.28 -8.04 -0.98
N ILE A 8 32.34 -7.85 -0.08
CA ILE A 8 30.91 -7.85 -0.41
C ILE A 8 30.40 -6.43 -0.37
N PRO A 9 29.80 -5.95 -1.47
CA PRO A 9 29.29 -4.58 -1.45
C PRO A 9 28.29 -4.39 -0.32
N MET A 10 28.50 -3.34 0.46
CA MET A 10 27.63 -3.01 1.57
C MET A 10 26.57 -2.03 1.13
N THR A 11 25.40 -2.13 1.74
CA THR A 11 24.37 -1.14 1.54
C THR A 11 24.79 0.14 2.27
N PHE A 12 24.17 1.25 1.90
CA PHE A 12 24.45 2.52 2.57
C PHE A 12 24.23 2.40 4.08
N GLN A 13 23.15 1.74 4.48
CA GLN A 13 22.85 1.60 5.90
C GLN A 13 23.93 0.79 6.63
N GLN A 14 24.46 -0.24 6.00
CA GLN A 14 25.51 -1.05 6.59
C GLN A 14 26.79 -0.22 6.76
N GLU A 15 27.11 0.64 5.81
CA GLU A 15 28.25 1.51 5.91
C GLU A 15 28.10 2.50 7.07
N VAL A 16 26.90 3.09 7.19
CA VAL A 16 26.60 3.98 8.29
C VAL A 16 26.75 3.25 9.63
N ASN A 17 26.21 2.05 9.71
CA ASN A 17 26.32 1.25 10.93
C ASN A 17 27.75 0.94 11.29
N LEU A 18 28.55 0.59 10.29
CA LEU A 18 29.96 0.29 10.52
C LEU A 18 30.69 1.49 11.09
N HIS A 19 30.44 2.68 10.53
CA HIS A 19 31.06 3.91 11.00
C HIS A 19 30.61 4.30 12.41
N GLU A 20 29.33 4.19 12.67
CA GLU A 20 28.78 4.64 13.94
C GLU A 20 28.93 3.63 15.06
N HIS A 21 28.86 2.36 14.75
CA HIS A 21 28.77 1.32 15.78
C HIS A 21 29.85 0.24 15.68
N GLY A 22 30.69 0.33 14.68
CA GLY A 22 31.74 -0.67 14.47
C GLY A 22 31.25 -2.01 13.97
N SER A 23 30.04 -2.04 13.44
CA SER A 23 29.45 -3.27 12.92
C SER A 23 28.50 -2.94 11.77
N ILE A 24 28.52 -3.74 10.72
CA ILE A 24 27.61 -3.55 9.59
C ILE A 24 26.16 -3.84 9.98
N TRP A 25 25.95 -4.50 11.11
CA TRP A 25 24.62 -4.84 11.61
C TRP A 25 24.09 -3.79 12.58
N GLY A 26 24.87 -2.75 12.82
CA GLY A 26 24.53 -1.74 13.79
C GLY A 26 24.92 -2.17 15.19
N ARG A 27 24.52 -1.39 16.18
CA ARG A 27 24.77 -1.71 17.57
C ARG A 27 23.90 -2.89 18.01
N LYS A 28 24.34 -3.53 19.08
CA LYS A 28 23.56 -4.59 19.67
C LYS A 28 22.24 -4.01 20.18
N ARG A 29 21.15 -4.62 19.79
CA ARG A 29 19.83 -4.13 20.18
C ARG A 29 19.51 -4.48 21.61
N THR A 30 18.89 -3.53 22.29
CA THR A 30 18.45 -3.75 23.67
C THR A 30 17.17 -4.61 23.68
N SER A 31 16.84 -5.13 24.86
CA SER A 31 15.59 -5.89 25.02
C SER A 31 14.38 -5.07 24.64
N GLU A 32 14.40 -3.78 24.94
CA GLU A 32 13.30 -2.89 24.58
C GLU A 32 13.15 -2.77 23.06
N GLU A 33 14.25 -2.65 22.37
CA GLU A 33 14.23 -2.54 20.91
C GLU A 33 13.71 -3.83 20.28
N TRP A 34 14.13 -4.99 20.78
CA TRP A 34 13.61 -6.26 20.30
C TRP A 34 12.11 -6.37 20.53
N ARG A 35 11.65 -5.88 21.66
CA ARG A 35 10.22 -5.88 21.98
C ARG A 35 9.45 -5.02 20.99
N GLN A 36 9.97 -3.83 20.65
CA GLN A 36 9.32 -2.93 19.70
C GLN A 36 9.27 -3.55 18.30
N ILE A 37 10.35 -4.22 17.90
CA ILE A 37 10.38 -4.91 16.62
C ILE A 37 9.33 -6.02 16.58
N ALA A 38 9.21 -6.79 17.65
CA ALA A 38 8.23 -7.86 17.72
C ALA A 38 6.81 -7.32 17.64
N ILE A 39 6.53 -6.21 18.33
CA ILE A 39 5.23 -5.56 18.29
C ILE A 39 4.93 -5.10 16.86
N GLN A 40 5.89 -4.47 16.21
CA GLN A 40 5.71 -3.96 14.86
C GLN A 40 5.45 -5.10 13.86
N ARG A 41 6.20 -6.18 13.96
CA ARG A 41 6.01 -7.34 13.09
C ARG A 41 4.61 -7.94 13.28
N LYS A 42 4.16 -7.99 14.53
CA LYS A 42 2.84 -8.52 14.84
C LYS A 42 1.73 -7.65 14.24
N ARG A 43 1.89 -6.33 14.33
CA ARG A 43 0.93 -5.39 13.74
C ARG A 43 0.87 -5.56 12.24
N THR A 44 2.02 -5.63 11.59
CA THR A 44 2.09 -5.81 10.15
C THR A 44 1.42 -7.10 9.71
N ALA A 45 1.68 -8.20 10.42
CA ALA A 45 1.06 -9.48 10.12
C ALA A 45 -0.46 -9.43 10.32
N THR A 46 -0.91 -8.74 11.37
CA THR A 46 -2.34 -8.60 11.65
C THR A 46 -3.05 -7.82 10.54
N VAL A 47 -2.45 -6.72 10.11
CA VAL A 47 -3.01 -5.92 9.01
C VAL A 47 -3.06 -6.74 7.73
N GLY A 48 -1.99 -7.49 7.44
CA GLY A 48 -1.93 -8.33 6.26
C GLY A 48 -3.03 -9.39 6.24
N ARG A 49 -3.26 -10.05 7.36
CA ARG A 49 -4.33 -11.05 7.48
C ARG A 49 -5.71 -10.42 7.33
N ARG A 50 -5.88 -9.23 7.93
CA ARG A 50 -7.15 -8.51 7.85
C ARG A 50 -7.44 -8.10 6.40
N LYS A 51 -6.43 -7.61 5.71
CA LYS A 51 -6.58 -7.21 4.31
C LYS A 51 -6.93 -8.40 3.43
N LEU A 52 -6.29 -9.54 3.67
CA LEU A 52 -6.57 -10.75 2.90
C LEU A 52 -8.00 -11.22 3.13
N ALA A 53 -8.45 -11.22 4.39
CA ALA A 53 -9.82 -11.60 4.72
C ALA A 53 -10.83 -10.64 4.09
N PHE A 54 -10.51 -9.35 4.10
CA PHE A 54 -11.36 -8.34 3.49
C PHE A 54 -11.48 -8.57 1.97
N LEU A 55 -10.35 -8.81 1.30
CA LEU A 55 -10.33 -9.03 -0.13
C LEU A 55 -11.01 -10.34 -0.54
N ASN A 56 -11.09 -11.29 0.37
CA ASN A 56 -11.76 -12.56 0.10
C ASN A 56 -13.29 -12.47 0.18
N GLN A 57 -13.83 -11.36 0.67
CA GLN A 57 -15.27 -11.16 0.66
C GLN A 57 -15.75 -10.96 -0.77
N PRO A 58 -16.97 -11.45 -1.10
CA PRO A 58 -17.47 -11.34 -2.47
C PRO A 58 -17.46 -9.91 -3.00
N GLY A 59 -16.89 -9.75 -4.17
CA GLY A 59 -16.86 -8.45 -4.85
C GLY A 59 -15.81 -7.46 -4.35
N MET A 60 -15.12 -7.77 -3.27
CA MET A 60 -14.16 -6.80 -2.71
C MET A 60 -12.92 -6.64 -3.59
N ARG A 61 -12.41 -7.71 -4.16
CA ARG A 61 -11.24 -7.63 -5.05
C ARG A 61 -11.54 -6.75 -6.26
N GLN A 62 -12.73 -6.92 -6.83
CA GLN A 62 -13.14 -6.12 -7.98
C GLN A 62 -13.31 -4.66 -7.58
N LEU A 63 -13.91 -4.41 -6.42
CA LEU A 63 -14.09 -3.05 -5.93
C LEU A 63 -12.75 -2.35 -5.71
N VAL A 64 -11.78 -3.04 -5.12
CA VAL A 64 -10.46 -2.48 -4.89
C VAL A 64 -9.75 -2.20 -6.21
N GLN A 65 -9.89 -3.09 -7.16
CA GLN A 65 -9.31 -2.90 -8.48
C GLN A 65 -9.93 -1.67 -9.17
N ASP A 66 -11.25 -1.55 -9.10
CA ASP A 66 -11.96 -0.40 -9.68
C ASP A 66 -11.55 0.90 -9.01
N LEU A 67 -11.35 0.86 -7.69
CA LEU A 67 -10.87 2.03 -6.95
C LEU A 67 -9.47 2.44 -7.41
N GLU A 68 -8.59 1.47 -7.64
CA GLU A 68 -7.24 1.77 -8.10
C GLU A 68 -7.26 2.36 -9.51
N GLU A 69 -8.14 1.88 -10.38
CA GLU A 69 -8.30 2.46 -11.71
C GLU A 69 -8.78 3.89 -11.62
N GLN A 70 -9.73 4.15 -10.73
CA GLN A 70 -10.22 5.52 -10.52
C GLN A 70 -9.12 6.41 -9.95
N ARG A 71 -8.35 5.90 -8.99
CA ARG A 71 -7.27 6.68 -8.39
C ARG A 71 -6.23 7.09 -9.44
N VAL A 72 -5.91 6.19 -10.35
CA VAL A 72 -4.96 6.49 -11.43
C VAL A 72 -5.55 7.50 -12.41
N ALA A 73 -6.82 7.35 -12.74
CA ALA A 73 -7.50 8.26 -13.68
C ALA A 73 -7.77 9.63 -13.06
N GLN A 74 -7.93 9.68 -11.74
CA GLN A 74 -8.25 10.91 -11.03
C GLN A 74 -7.25 11.16 -9.89
N PRO A 75 -6.00 11.49 -10.23
CA PRO A 75 -4.98 11.67 -9.18
C PRO A 75 -5.29 12.83 -8.23
N TRP A 76 -6.18 13.73 -8.64
CA TRP A 76 -6.63 14.84 -7.79
C TRP A 76 -7.74 14.44 -6.81
N ASN A 77 -8.27 13.23 -6.93
CA ASN A 77 -9.35 12.77 -6.08
C ASN A 77 -8.80 12.32 -4.74
N GLU A 78 -8.83 13.21 -3.75
CA GLU A 78 -8.27 12.94 -2.44
C GLU A 78 -8.98 11.79 -1.72
N PHE A 79 -10.28 11.66 -1.92
CA PHE A 79 -11.02 10.59 -1.27
C PHE A 79 -10.59 9.22 -1.80
N ALA A 80 -10.43 9.08 -3.11
CA ALA A 80 -9.97 7.83 -3.70
C ALA A 80 -8.56 7.48 -3.19
N THR A 81 -7.67 8.45 -3.14
CA THR A 81 -6.32 8.27 -2.64
C THR A 81 -6.34 7.89 -1.16
N SER A 82 -7.17 8.57 -0.36
CA SER A 82 -7.29 8.29 1.07
C SER A 82 -7.81 6.89 1.33
N MET A 83 -8.78 6.43 0.56
CA MET A 83 -9.35 5.10 0.76
C MET A 83 -8.37 4.01 0.35
N SER A 84 -7.60 4.23 -0.71
CA SER A 84 -6.55 3.31 -1.12
C SER A 84 -5.49 3.19 -0.01
N SER A 85 -5.07 4.33 0.54
CA SER A 85 -4.10 4.36 1.65
C SER A 85 -4.65 3.69 2.90
N ALA A 86 -5.91 3.95 3.23
CA ALA A 86 -6.55 3.36 4.40
C ALA A 86 -6.53 1.83 4.33
N LEU A 87 -6.75 1.28 3.15
CA LEU A 87 -6.71 -0.16 2.97
C LEU A 87 -5.32 -0.72 3.25
N SER A 88 -4.28 -0.01 2.84
CA SER A 88 -2.90 -0.41 3.11
C SER A 88 -2.54 -0.31 4.59
N VAL A 89 -3.05 0.72 5.27
CA VAL A 89 -2.72 0.97 6.68
C VAL A 89 -3.54 0.08 7.61
N TRP A 90 -4.84 -0.04 7.36
CA TRP A 90 -5.76 -0.72 8.28
C TRP A 90 -6.17 -2.12 7.82
N GLY A 91 -6.05 -2.41 6.53
CA GLY A 91 -6.42 -3.69 5.96
C GLY A 91 -7.91 -3.84 5.67
N GLN A 92 -8.69 -2.81 5.95
CA GLN A 92 -10.14 -2.83 5.69
C GLN A 92 -10.70 -1.42 5.77
N TRP A 93 -11.96 -1.27 5.36
CA TRP A 93 -12.70 -0.03 5.52
C TRP A 93 -13.81 -0.25 6.54
N THR A 94 -14.22 0.85 7.20
CA THR A 94 -15.43 0.81 8.03
C THR A 94 -16.65 0.65 7.11
N PRO A 95 -17.79 0.20 7.65
CA PRO A 95 -19.01 0.08 6.82
C PRO A 95 -19.39 1.38 6.11
N GLY A 96 -19.21 2.53 6.78
CA GLY A 96 -19.48 3.81 6.17
C GLY A 96 -18.52 4.14 5.04
N GLN A 97 -17.23 3.85 5.24
CA GLN A 97 -16.24 4.05 4.20
C GLN A 97 -16.49 3.13 3.01
N LEU A 98 -16.84 1.87 3.29
CA LEU A 98 -17.14 0.90 2.24
C LEU A 98 -18.33 1.37 1.39
N ALA A 99 -19.40 1.84 2.03
CA ALA A 99 -20.56 2.33 1.31
C ALA A 99 -20.19 3.54 0.44
N ALA A 100 -19.39 4.45 0.97
CA ALA A 100 -18.95 5.62 0.23
C ALA A 100 -18.07 5.26 -0.97
N VAL A 101 -17.17 4.29 -0.79
CA VAL A 101 -16.32 3.81 -1.88
C VAL A 101 -17.15 3.16 -2.98
N LYS A 102 -18.10 2.31 -2.61
CA LYS A 102 -18.99 1.66 -3.58
C LYS A 102 -19.75 2.69 -4.40
N LYS A 103 -20.27 3.70 -3.74
CA LYS A 103 -21.03 4.77 -4.38
C LYS A 103 -20.17 5.56 -5.34
N MET A 104 -18.97 5.93 -4.89
CA MET A 104 -18.05 6.71 -5.70
C MET A 104 -17.59 5.95 -6.93
N VAL A 105 -17.19 4.69 -6.75
CA VAL A 105 -16.71 3.85 -7.84
C VAL A 105 -17.82 3.58 -8.86
N ALA A 106 -19.02 3.29 -8.38
CA ALA A 106 -20.17 3.05 -9.27
C ALA A 106 -20.45 4.29 -10.12
N LYS A 107 -20.39 5.47 -9.52
CA LYS A 107 -20.61 6.73 -10.22
C LYS A 107 -19.53 6.96 -11.28
N PHE A 108 -18.29 6.67 -10.94
CA PHE A 108 -17.17 6.81 -11.87
C PHE A 108 -17.31 5.87 -13.06
N LYS A 109 -17.61 4.60 -12.82
CA LYS A 109 -17.79 3.60 -13.89
C LYS A 109 -18.96 3.97 -14.81
N LYS A 110 -20.05 4.44 -14.23
CA LYS A 110 -21.19 4.88 -15.00
C LYS A 110 -20.85 6.08 -15.89
N SER A 111 -20.06 7.00 -15.37
CA SER A 111 -19.60 8.16 -16.11
C SER A 111 -18.74 7.73 -17.32
N ILE A 112 -17.88 6.74 -17.12
CA ILE A 112 -17.02 6.25 -18.20
C ILE A 112 -17.82 5.49 -19.23
N GLU A 113 -18.80 4.68 -18.82
CA GLU A 113 -19.68 3.98 -19.74
C GLU A 113 -20.46 4.96 -20.62
N GLY A 114 -20.97 6.03 -20.01
CA GLY A 114 -21.65 7.05 -20.75
C GLY A 114 -20.75 7.73 -21.78
N LYS A 115 -19.46 7.85 -21.48
CA LYS A 115 -18.50 8.42 -22.41
C LYS A 115 -18.05 7.44 -23.47
N THR A 116 -18.02 6.16 -23.14
CA THR A 116 -17.57 5.13 -24.04
C THR A 116 -18.34 5.11 -25.37
N GLY A 117 -19.65 5.27 -25.32
CA GLY A 117 -20.44 5.33 -26.55
C GLY A 117 -20.04 6.47 -27.45
N ARG A 118 -19.63 7.58 -26.85
CA ARG A 118 -19.26 8.79 -27.55
C ARG A 118 -17.76 8.81 -27.84
N TRP A 119 -16.98 8.19 -26.99
CA TRP A 119 -15.52 8.25 -27.03
C TRP A 119 -14.89 6.90 -27.31
N ALA A 120 -15.56 6.05 -28.02
CA ALA A 120 -15.06 4.71 -28.29
C ALA A 120 -13.63 4.69 -28.82
N GLY A 121 -13.28 5.64 -29.68
CA GLY A 121 -11.94 5.72 -30.22
C GLY A 121 -10.88 6.15 -29.22
N LEU A 122 -11.31 6.66 -28.08
CA LEU A 122 -10.41 7.14 -27.03
C LEU A 122 -10.48 6.30 -25.77
N GLN A 123 -11.12 5.19 -25.86
CA GLN A 123 -11.33 4.34 -24.71
C GLN A 123 -10.03 3.95 -24.03
N GLY A 124 -9.05 3.56 -24.81
CA GLY A 124 -7.75 3.24 -24.27
C GLY A 124 -7.12 4.41 -23.54
N TYR A 125 -7.32 5.59 -24.07
CA TYR A 125 -6.80 6.80 -23.44
C TYR A 125 -7.39 7.01 -22.05
N ILE A 126 -8.67 6.69 -21.89
CA ILE A 126 -9.35 6.88 -20.61
C ILE A 126 -8.95 5.81 -19.59
N TYR A 127 -8.80 4.59 -20.04
CA TYR A 127 -8.54 3.48 -19.14
C TYR A 127 -7.08 3.10 -19.02
N GLU A 128 -6.34 3.42 -20.02
CA GLU A 128 -4.93 3.13 -19.99
C GLU A 128 -4.13 4.32 -19.52
#